data_8ffb82b7fbe107c5b5d8ed03c108731d
#
_entry.id   8ffb82b7fbe107c5b5d8ed03c108731d
#
_cell.length_a   1.000
_cell.length_b   1.000
_cell.length_c   1.000
_cell.angle_alpha   90.00
_cell.angle_beta   90.00
_cell.angle_gamma   90.00
#
_symmetry.space_group_name_H-M   'P 1'
#
loop_
_entity.id
_entity.type
_entity.pdbx_description
1 polymer ?
#
loop_
_entity_poly.entity_id
_entity_poly.type
_entity_poly.pdbx_seq_one_letter_code
_entity_poly.pdbx_strand_id
1 'polypeptide(L)'
;TKAFVYGDKKDETKSAVFTEMLLRHQIEVYKLGSKLKADGKDFEAATSFVVPANQPQYKLIQTIFEKTFNYKDSLFYDITAWTMPLAFGLPSAELAATQFNASLLGARVTNADESTAKINLPLSSYGYLVEWDKLLSPKALYELQSAGLIVKVSTRSFEIAINNSNKAFDYGTLLIPIQGQSQSAESINRLLNDVVSRNKLKAFPLQTGASSAGVDIGSAKFVVLTKPTIAMITGNGVNALDAGEVWHLLDQRMNIPSTHLEITSFNRTEIDKYNTIILVSGNYGELNKEKLKSWVQAGGTLIITEDAVTWAAQSGISDVKFKKAKPPVDSLQKKRYIDREQIDGAQRVTGAIFGAEADLTHPLTYGYSQSTISLFKANS
;
A
#
# COMPACT_ATOMS: atom_id res chain seq x y z
N THR A 1 -22.11 17.19 10.93
CA THR A 1 -21.46 16.99 9.63
C THR A 1 -22.43 17.20 8.50
N LYS A 2 -22.03 17.95 7.46
CA LYS A 2 -22.84 18.19 6.25
C LYS A 2 -22.31 17.44 5.04
N ALA A 3 -21.00 17.27 4.96
CA ALA A 3 -20.34 16.53 3.89
C ALA A 3 -18.95 16.07 4.34
N PHE A 4 -18.36 15.22 3.53
CA PHE A 4 -16.96 14.84 3.63
C PHE A 4 -16.26 15.21 2.33
N VAL A 5 -14.99 15.62 2.43
CA VAL A 5 -14.09 15.85 1.30
C VAL A 5 -12.92 14.88 1.39
N TYR A 6 -12.48 14.36 0.24
CA TYR A 6 -11.30 13.53 0.15
C TYR A 6 -10.63 13.68 -1.22
N GLY A 7 -9.35 13.35 -1.28
CA GLY A 7 -8.60 13.33 -2.52
C GLY A 7 -7.09 13.33 -2.28
N ASP A 8 -6.36 12.81 -3.23
CA ASP A 8 -4.89 12.82 -3.22
C ASP A 8 -4.38 13.43 -4.51
N LYS A 9 -3.72 14.61 -4.41
CA LYS A 9 -3.14 15.30 -5.56
C LYS A 9 -1.96 14.57 -6.20
N LYS A 10 -1.36 13.65 -5.45
CA LYS A 10 -0.22 12.86 -5.92
C LYS A 10 -0.66 11.55 -6.55
N ASP A 11 -1.72 10.91 -6.02
CA ASP A 11 -2.19 9.61 -6.47
C ASP A 11 -3.71 9.60 -6.75
N GLU A 12 -4.06 9.90 -7.99
CA GLU A 12 -5.45 9.86 -8.46
C GLU A 12 -6.04 8.44 -8.44
N THR A 13 -5.20 7.41 -8.60
CA THR A 13 -5.68 6.01 -8.63
C THR A 13 -6.19 5.57 -7.27
N LYS A 14 -5.55 6.03 -6.20
CA LYS A 14 -6.02 5.80 -4.82
C LYS A 14 -7.41 6.40 -4.60
N SER A 15 -7.59 7.66 -5.02
CA SER A 15 -8.89 8.33 -4.97
C SER A 15 -9.95 7.62 -5.81
N ALA A 16 -9.58 7.15 -7.02
CA ALA A 16 -10.48 6.42 -7.90
C ALA A 16 -10.97 5.09 -7.30
N VAL A 17 -10.06 4.28 -6.72
CA VAL A 17 -10.43 3.02 -6.07
C VAL A 17 -11.36 3.26 -4.87
N PHE A 18 -11.08 4.29 -4.07
CA PHE A 18 -11.96 4.67 -2.97
C PHE A 18 -13.34 5.15 -3.45
N THR A 19 -13.36 5.98 -4.51
CA THR A 19 -14.61 6.44 -5.14
C THR A 19 -15.44 5.27 -5.69
N GLU A 20 -14.80 4.30 -6.36
CA GLU A 20 -15.46 3.10 -6.85
C GLU A 20 -16.15 2.34 -5.73
N MET A 21 -15.48 2.17 -4.59
CA MET A 21 -16.08 1.55 -3.40
C MET A 21 -17.33 2.30 -2.95
N LEU A 22 -17.30 3.62 -2.85
CA LEU A 22 -18.45 4.43 -2.46
C LEU A 22 -19.63 4.27 -3.45
N LEU A 23 -19.34 4.31 -4.76
CA LEU A 23 -20.36 4.16 -5.81
C LEU A 23 -21.02 2.77 -5.77
N ARG A 24 -20.27 1.70 -5.49
CA ARG A 24 -20.82 0.33 -5.29
C ARG A 24 -21.82 0.25 -4.14
N HIS A 25 -21.65 1.08 -3.13
CA HIS A 25 -22.59 1.23 -2.02
C HIS A 25 -23.71 2.25 -2.28
N GLN A 26 -23.88 2.69 -3.54
CA GLN A 26 -24.89 3.67 -3.96
C GLN A 26 -24.76 5.02 -3.24
N ILE A 27 -23.55 5.37 -2.84
CA ILE A 27 -23.24 6.68 -2.25
C ILE A 27 -22.96 7.66 -3.40
N GLU A 28 -23.67 8.79 -3.36
CA GLU A 28 -23.44 9.86 -4.32
C GLU A 28 -22.15 10.59 -4.00
N VAL A 29 -21.30 10.70 -5.01
CA VAL A 29 -20.00 11.38 -4.97
C VAL A 29 -19.99 12.47 -6.02
N TYR A 30 -19.43 13.63 -5.69
CA TYR A 30 -19.28 14.75 -6.59
C TYR A 30 -17.81 15.15 -6.69
N LYS A 31 -17.37 15.62 -7.85
CA LYS A 31 -16.08 16.31 -7.97
C LYS A 31 -16.11 17.58 -7.11
N LEU A 32 -14.99 17.94 -6.52
CA LEU A 32 -14.90 19.18 -5.78
C LEU A 32 -15.00 20.38 -6.76
N GLY A 33 -15.98 21.25 -6.56
CA GLY A 33 -16.26 22.37 -7.47
C GLY A 33 -15.23 23.51 -7.40
N SER A 34 -14.57 23.70 -6.27
CA SER A 34 -13.55 24.72 -6.07
C SER A 34 -12.55 24.29 -5.01
N LYS A 35 -11.33 24.84 -5.06
CA LYS A 35 -10.29 24.57 -4.04
C LYS A 35 -10.82 24.83 -2.64
N LEU A 36 -10.50 23.93 -1.71
CA LEU A 36 -10.95 23.97 -0.33
C LEU A 36 -9.78 23.65 0.62
N LYS A 37 -9.72 24.37 1.75
CA LYS A 37 -8.86 24.03 2.87
C LYS A 37 -9.73 23.56 4.03
N ALA A 38 -9.53 22.35 4.50
CA ALA A 38 -10.27 21.77 5.63
C ALA A 38 -9.35 20.86 6.44
N ASP A 39 -9.51 20.85 7.77
CA ASP A 39 -8.71 20.04 8.71
C ASP A 39 -7.19 20.16 8.45
N GLY A 40 -6.70 21.37 8.19
CA GLY A 40 -5.29 21.66 7.90
C GLY A 40 -4.78 21.15 6.54
N LYS A 41 -5.63 20.56 5.72
CA LYS A 41 -5.30 19.98 4.41
C LYS A 41 -5.86 20.80 3.26
N ASP A 42 -5.12 20.84 2.15
CA ASP A 42 -5.55 21.47 0.91
C ASP A 42 -6.14 20.44 -0.05
N PHE A 43 -7.35 20.70 -0.54
CA PHE A 43 -8.08 19.88 -1.51
C PHE A 43 -8.23 20.66 -2.82
N GLU A 44 -7.65 20.14 -3.88
CA GLU A 44 -7.71 20.75 -5.21
C GLU A 44 -8.93 20.24 -5.98
N ALA A 45 -9.63 21.10 -6.70
CA ALA A 45 -10.83 20.75 -7.46
C ALA A 45 -10.59 19.61 -8.47
N ALA A 46 -9.41 19.59 -9.10
CA ALA A 46 -9.07 18.60 -10.11
C ALA A 46 -8.89 17.17 -9.57
N THR A 47 -8.53 17.01 -8.28
CA THR A 47 -8.12 15.71 -7.71
C THR A 47 -8.90 15.32 -6.47
N SER A 48 -9.91 16.11 -6.09
CA SER A 48 -10.68 15.88 -4.86
C SER A 48 -12.17 15.73 -5.14
N PHE A 49 -12.84 15.08 -4.20
CA PHE A 49 -14.24 14.68 -4.27
C PHE A 49 -14.98 15.08 -3.01
N VAL A 50 -16.29 15.30 -3.13
CA VAL A 50 -17.19 15.64 -2.02
C VAL A 50 -18.30 14.62 -1.93
N VAL A 51 -18.58 14.17 -0.71
CA VAL A 51 -19.68 13.27 -0.37
C VAL A 51 -20.64 14.02 0.56
N PRO A 52 -21.80 14.50 0.07
CA PRO A 52 -22.82 15.07 0.95
C PRO A 52 -23.31 14.02 1.95
N ALA A 53 -23.52 14.40 3.20
CA ALA A 53 -24.01 13.48 4.21
C ALA A 53 -25.54 13.26 4.12
N ASN A 54 -26.29 14.18 3.50
CA ASN A 54 -27.74 14.08 3.36
C ASN A 54 -28.11 13.14 2.18
N GLN A 55 -27.97 11.85 2.41
CA GLN A 55 -28.24 10.75 1.46
C GLN A 55 -28.88 9.57 2.21
N PRO A 56 -29.57 8.65 1.51
CA PRO A 56 -30.12 7.44 2.14
C PRO A 56 -29.08 6.63 2.92
N GLN A 57 -27.82 6.59 2.44
CA GLN A 57 -26.69 5.88 3.04
C GLN A 57 -25.97 6.67 4.17
N TYR A 58 -26.62 7.64 4.79
CA TYR A 58 -26.02 8.54 5.79
C TYR A 58 -25.23 7.81 6.88
N LYS A 59 -25.81 6.73 7.47
CA LYS A 59 -25.12 5.98 8.54
C LYS A 59 -23.85 5.31 8.02
N LEU A 60 -23.89 4.71 6.83
CA LEU A 60 -22.72 4.09 6.20
C LEU A 60 -21.65 5.12 5.88
N ILE A 61 -22.02 6.28 5.34
CA ILE A 61 -21.12 7.39 5.07
C ILE A 61 -20.42 7.83 6.35
N GLN A 62 -21.15 8.02 7.43
CA GLN A 62 -20.56 8.35 8.72
C GLN A 62 -19.53 7.30 9.16
N THR A 63 -19.90 6.03 9.16
CA THR A 63 -19.01 4.94 9.56
C THR A 63 -17.73 4.89 8.72
N ILE A 64 -17.82 5.11 7.39
CA ILE A 64 -16.66 5.10 6.49
C ILE A 64 -15.69 6.22 6.82
N PHE A 65 -16.18 7.41 7.17
CA PHE A 65 -15.34 8.61 7.36
C PHE A 65 -15.06 8.96 8.80
N GLU A 66 -15.80 8.39 9.75
CA GLU A 66 -15.69 8.71 11.18
C GLU A 66 -14.29 8.42 11.72
N LYS A 67 -13.80 9.37 12.53
CA LYS A 67 -12.56 9.23 13.29
C LYS A 67 -12.92 9.26 14.77
N THR A 68 -12.89 8.11 15.42
CA THR A 68 -13.15 8.00 16.86
C THR A 68 -11.85 7.77 17.61
N PHE A 69 -11.45 8.74 18.43
CA PHE A 69 -10.22 8.69 19.24
C PHE A 69 -10.48 8.34 20.71
N ASN A 70 -11.70 8.54 21.18
CA ASN A 70 -12.09 8.32 22.57
C ASN A 70 -13.40 7.53 22.63
N TYR A 71 -13.40 6.51 23.45
CA TYR A 71 -14.57 5.65 23.68
C TYR A 71 -15.07 5.86 25.10
N LYS A 72 -16.38 5.83 25.29
CA LYS A 72 -17.02 6.01 26.61
C LYS A 72 -16.95 4.74 27.44
N ASP A 73 -16.86 3.58 26.79
CA ASP A 73 -16.80 2.27 27.41
C ASP A 73 -15.46 1.58 27.09
N SER A 74 -14.98 0.78 28.01
CA SER A 74 -13.77 -0.04 27.84
C SER A 74 -14.05 -1.42 27.24
N LEU A 75 -15.32 -1.76 27.01
CA LEU A 75 -15.70 -3.03 26.39
C LEU A 75 -15.91 -2.83 24.88
N PHE A 76 -15.07 -3.46 24.10
CA PHE A 76 -15.15 -3.47 22.65
C PHE A 76 -15.26 -4.90 22.16
N TYR A 77 -16.40 -5.21 21.54
CA TYR A 77 -16.70 -6.57 21.03
C TYR A 77 -16.42 -6.73 19.54
N ASP A 78 -16.14 -5.64 18.83
CA ASP A 78 -16.04 -5.63 17.39
C ASP A 78 -14.91 -4.70 16.92
N ILE A 79 -14.63 -4.71 15.62
CA ILE A 79 -13.69 -3.78 14.99
C ILE A 79 -14.12 -2.35 15.31
N THR A 80 -13.24 -1.62 15.97
CA THR A 80 -13.52 -0.27 16.47
C THR A 80 -13.08 0.84 15.51
N ALA A 81 -12.40 0.50 14.43
CA ALA A 81 -11.88 1.47 13.45
C ALA A 81 -12.37 1.16 12.04
N TRP A 82 -13.33 1.95 11.57
CA TRP A 82 -13.87 1.88 10.21
C TRP A 82 -13.46 3.05 9.33
N THR A 83 -12.51 3.88 9.76
CA THR A 83 -12.05 5.07 9.02
C THR A 83 -11.33 4.64 7.74
N MET A 84 -12.10 4.34 6.70
CA MET A 84 -11.57 3.85 5.42
C MET A 84 -10.56 4.81 4.76
N PRO A 85 -10.73 6.16 4.78
CA PRO A 85 -9.69 7.03 4.24
C PRO A 85 -8.32 6.85 4.87
N LEU A 86 -8.23 6.54 6.17
CA LEU A 86 -6.95 6.25 6.83
C LEU A 86 -6.37 4.92 6.36
N ALA A 87 -7.20 3.89 6.19
CA ALA A 87 -6.76 2.60 5.65
C ALA A 87 -6.23 2.72 4.21
N PHE A 88 -6.81 3.62 3.41
CA PHE A 88 -6.33 3.95 2.06
C PHE A 88 -5.14 4.92 2.07
N GLY A 89 -4.74 5.48 3.22
CA GLY A 89 -3.77 6.57 3.27
C GLY A 89 -4.22 7.78 2.45
N LEU A 90 -5.53 8.06 2.44
CA LEU A 90 -6.15 9.06 1.60
C LEU A 90 -6.47 10.32 2.42
N PRO A 91 -5.96 11.51 2.06
CA PRO A 91 -6.35 12.75 2.70
C PRO A 91 -7.86 12.93 2.69
N SER A 92 -8.44 13.20 3.85
CA SER A 92 -9.88 13.47 4.01
C SER A 92 -10.15 14.47 5.12
N ALA A 93 -11.28 15.13 5.07
CA ALA A 93 -11.78 16.02 6.12
C ALA A 93 -13.31 16.01 6.19
N GLU A 94 -13.83 16.30 7.37
CA GLU A 94 -15.24 16.53 7.63
C GLU A 94 -15.57 18.00 7.39
N LEU A 95 -16.71 18.29 6.79
CA LEU A 95 -17.21 19.62 6.52
C LEU A 95 -18.42 19.94 7.42
N ALA A 96 -18.26 20.94 8.27
CA ALA A 96 -19.37 21.46 9.06
C ALA A 96 -20.34 22.28 8.19
N ALA A 97 -21.50 22.65 8.74
CA ALA A 97 -22.50 23.44 8.05
C ALA A 97 -21.97 24.81 7.54
N THR A 98 -21.03 25.39 8.24
CA THR A 98 -20.40 26.67 7.90
C THR A 98 -19.36 26.55 6.78
N GLN A 99 -18.85 25.36 6.53
CA GLN A 99 -17.81 25.07 5.53
C GLN A 99 -18.39 24.49 4.23
N PHE A 100 -19.57 23.92 4.30
CA PHE A 100 -20.23 23.29 3.15
C PHE A 100 -21.27 24.19 2.53
N ASN A 101 -21.17 24.38 1.23
CA ASN A 101 -22.19 25.04 0.39
C ASN A 101 -22.32 24.31 -0.94
N ALA A 102 -23.42 24.58 -1.69
CA ALA A 102 -23.72 23.91 -2.93
C ALA A 102 -22.68 24.14 -4.05
N SER A 103 -21.91 25.22 -4.01
CA SER A 103 -20.86 25.50 -4.99
C SER A 103 -19.65 24.57 -4.89
N LEU A 104 -19.51 23.86 -3.77
CA LEU A 104 -18.50 22.83 -3.62
C LEU A 104 -18.85 21.53 -4.38
N LEU A 105 -20.11 21.38 -4.80
CA LEU A 105 -20.56 20.23 -5.59
C LEU A 105 -20.36 20.51 -7.07
N GLY A 106 -19.32 19.95 -7.65
CA GLY A 106 -19.11 19.93 -9.09
C GLY A 106 -19.96 18.85 -9.77
N ALA A 107 -19.47 18.28 -10.86
CA ALA A 107 -20.15 17.20 -11.56
C ALA A 107 -20.32 15.96 -10.67
N ARG A 108 -21.50 15.32 -10.75
CA ARG A 108 -21.73 14.02 -10.09
C ARG A 108 -20.86 12.95 -10.76
N VAL A 109 -20.21 12.15 -9.95
CA VAL A 109 -19.38 11.04 -10.42
C VAL A 109 -20.25 9.82 -10.64
N THR A 110 -20.27 9.31 -11.85
CA THR A 110 -21.01 8.08 -12.21
C THR A 110 -20.07 6.91 -12.48
N ASN A 111 -18.81 7.21 -12.78
CA ASN A 111 -17.74 6.23 -12.98
C ASN A 111 -16.46 6.76 -12.33
N ALA A 112 -15.81 5.96 -11.52
CA ALA A 112 -14.55 6.34 -10.87
C ALA A 112 -13.36 6.38 -11.86
N ASP A 113 -13.48 5.73 -13.01
CA ASP A 113 -12.41 5.52 -13.98
C ASP A 113 -12.54 6.43 -15.22
N GLU A 114 -12.86 7.71 -15.02
CA GLU A 114 -13.16 8.65 -16.10
C GLU A 114 -11.97 9.05 -17.01
N SER A 115 -10.74 8.65 -16.75
CA SER A 115 -9.60 9.11 -17.55
C SER A 115 -8.63 8.00 -17.92
N THR A 116 -8.72 7.55 -19.16
CA THR A 116 -7.66 6.81 -19.85
C THR A 116 -6.98 7.71 -20.88
N ALA A 117 -6.48 8.86 -20.46
CA ALA A 117 -5.67 9.68 -21.37
C ALA A 117 -4.44 8.85 -21.80
N LYS A 118 -4.35 8.54 -23.07
CA LYS A 118 -3.17 7.86 -23.63
C LYS A 118 -1.96 8.76 -23.47
N ILE A 119 -0.97 8.24 -22.77
CA ILE A 119 0.34 8.87 -22.63
C ILE A 119 1.12 8.55 -23.91
N ASN A 120 1.76 9.55 -24.47
CA ASN A 120 2.64 9.38 -25.63
C ASN A 120 4.02 9.93 -25.28
N LEU A 121 4.90 9.08 -24.77
CA LEU A 121 6.26 9.43 -24.43
C LEU A 121 7.12 9.48 -25.68
N PRO A 122 7.99 10.50 -25.85
CA PRO A 122 8.99 10.50 -26.90
C PRO A 122 9.99 9.36 -26.70
N LEU A 123 10.62 8.93 -27.77
CA LEU A 123 11.72 7.97 -27.72
C LEU A 123 12.89 8.54 -26.91
N SER A 124 13.47 7.69 -26.08
CA SER A 124 14.70 8.00 -25.36
C SER A 124 15.83 7.05 -25.79
N SER A 125 17.04 7.58 -25.92
CA SER A 125 18.25 6.78 -26.15
C SER A 125 18.87 6.25 -24.86
N TYR A 126 18.50 6.79 -23.71
CA TYR A 126 19.06 6.40 -22.39
C TYR A 126 18.12 5.50 -21.60
N GLY A 127 16.87 5.88 -21.47
CA GLY A 127 15.89 5.17 -20.66
C GLY A 127 14.72 6.06 -20.22
N TYR A 128 13.93 5.50 -19.33
CA TYR A 128 12.76 6.16 -18.75
C TYR A 128 12.78 6.02 -17.24
N LEU A 129 12.38 7.08 -16.54
CA LEU A 129 12.15 7.07 -15.09
C LEU A 129 10.66 6.99 -14.80
N VAL A 130 10.29 6.23 -13.77
CA VAL A 130 8.91 6.16 -13.23
C VAL A 130 9.01 6.32 -11.72
N GLU A 131 8.28 7.28 -11.15
CA GLU A 131 8.23 7.50 -9.70
C GLU A 131 7.50 6.34 -9.00
N TRP A 132 8.00 5.95 -7.82
CA TRP A 132 7.43 4.86 -7.00
C TRP A 132 6.48 5.40 -5.92
N ASP A 133 5.54 6.24 -6.29
CA ASP A 133 4.68 6.99 -5.37
C ASP A 133 3.17 6.77 -5.59
N LYS A 134 2.81 5.78 -6.44
CA LYS A 134 1.43 5.48 -6.80
C LYS A 134 0.99 4.10 -6.34
N LEU A 135 -0.29 3.97 -6.01
CA LEU A 135 -0.91 2.68 -5.64
C LEU A 135 -0.66 1.59 -6.69
N LEU A 136 -0.69 1.94 -7.97
CA LEU A 136 -0.53 0.98 -9.07
C LEU A 136 0.92 0.81 -9.57
N SER A 137 1.92 1.45 -8.94
CA SER A 137 3.33 1.27 -9.30
C SER A 137 3.79 -0.19 -9.22
N PRO A 138 3.42 -1.00 -8.19
CA PRO A 138 3.79 -2.41 -8.14
C PRO A 138 3.20 -3.24 -9.30
N LYS A 139 1.95 -2.97 -9.68
CA LYS A 139 1.29 -3.60 -10.82
C LYS A 139 2.04 -3.31 -12.12
N ALA A 140 2.36 -2.04 -12.35
CA ALA A 140 3.11 -1.62 -13.54
C ALA A 140 4.51 -2.24 -13.60
N LEU A 141 5.23 -2.29 -12.48
CA LEU A 141 6.53 -2.95 -12.38
C LEU A 141 6.43 -4.42 -12.78
N TYR A 142 5.46 -5.13 -12.22
CA TYR A 142 5.27 -6.56 -12.53
C TYR A 142 4.91 -6.79 -14.01
N GLU A 143 4.09 -5.92 -14.61
CA GLU A 143 3.76 -5.96 -16.04
C GLU A 143 5.01 -5.77 -16.92
N LEU A 144 5.85 -4.77 -16.61
CA LEU A 144 7.10 -4.51 -17.33
C LEU A 144 8.07 -5.70 -17.24
N GLN A 145 8.25 -6.25 -16.04
CA GLN A 145 9.11 -7.42 -15.82
C GLN A 145 8.55 -8.68 -16.47
N SER A 146 7.23 -8.86 -16.51
CA SER A 146 6.57 -9.99 -17.18
C SER A 146 6.71 -9.93 -18.70
N ALA A 147 6.84 -8.72 -19.24
CA ALA A 147 7.18 -8.51 -20.65
C ALA A 147 8.69 -8.66 -20.94
N GLY A 148 9.50 -9.07 -19.97
CA GLY A 148 10.92 -9.34 -20.11
C GLY A 148 11.84 -8.10 -20.00
N LEU A 149 11.30 -6.97 -19.54
CA LEU A 149 12.14 -5.78 -19.35
C LEU A 149 12.98 -5.87 -18.07
N ILE A 150 14.24 -5.47 -18.19
CA ILE A 150 15.10 -5.19 -17.04
C ILE A 150 14.67 -3.85 -16.46
N VAL A 151 14.27 -3.85 -15.20
CA VAL A 151 13.92 -2.65 -14.44
C VAL A 151 14.89 -2.53 -13.28
N LYS A 152 15.38 -1.31 -13.05
CA LYS A 152 16.24 -0.98 -11.91
C LYS A 152 15.51 -0.05 -10.96
N VAL A 153 15.90 -0.03 -9.70
CA VAL A 153 15.40 0.87 -8.67
C VAL A 153 16.54 1.73 -8.12
N SER A 154 16.28 3.04 -7.97
CA SER A 154 17.21 3.92 -7.28
C SER A 154 17.12 3.72 -5.77
N THR A 155 18.26 3.48 -5.13
CA THR A 155 18.42 3.41 -3.68
C THR A 155 18.89 4.73 -3.07
N ARG A 156 18.88 5.81 -3.85
CA ARG A 156 19.23 7.17 -3.45
C ARG A 156 18.35 8.17 -4.19
N SER A 157 18.12 9.31 -3.58
CA SER A 157 17.56 10.47 -4.26
C SER A 157 18.57 11.09 -5.23
N PHE A 158 18.11 11.70 -6.30
CA PHE A 158 18.93 12.36 -7.31
C PHE A 158 18.13 13.42 -8.05
N GLU A 159 18.82 14.29 -8.77
CA GLU A 159 18.24 15.26 -9.68
C GLU A 159 18.78 15.09 -11.08
N ILE A 160 17.93 15.16 -12.08
CA ILE A 160 18.32 15.03 -13.47
C ILE A 160 17.48 15.95 -14.37
N ALA A 161 18.06 16.38 -15.47
CA ALA A 161 17.35 17.23 -16.45
C ALA A 161 16.24 16.43 -17.16
N ILE A 162 15.00 16.94 -17.06
CA ILE A 162 13.83 16.49 -17.79
C ILE A 162 13.26 17.71 -18.52
N ASN A 163 13.16 17.66 -19.86
CA ASN A 163 12.64 18.77 -20.68
C ASN A 163 13.32 20.11 -20.34
N ASN A 164 14.66 20.12 -20.28
CA ASN A 164 15.50 21.28 -19.99
C ASN A 164 15.32 21.91 -18.59
N SER A 165 14.69 21.20 -17.65
CA SER A 165 14.60 21.63 -16.25
C SER A 165 15.01 20.49 -15.33
N ASN A 166 15.69 20.80 -14.24
CA ASN A 166 16.05 19.81 -13.24
C ASN A 166 14.80 19.34 -12.48
N LYS A 167 14.64 18.03 -12.41
CA LYS A 167 13.60 17.38 -11.61
C LYS A 167 14.27 16.47 -10.58
N ALA A 168 13.84 16.64 -9.32
CA ALA A 168 14.21 15.73 -8.24
C ALA A 168 13.42 14.44 -8.30
N PHE A 169 14.10 13.34 -8.05
CA PHE A 169 13.54 11.99 -7.91
C PHE A 169 13.97 11.40 -6.57
N ASP A 170 13.07 10.67 -5.95
CA ASP A 170 13.28 10.10 -4.63
C ASP A 170 13.66 8.62 -4.70
N TYR A 171 13.99 8.07 -3.53
CA TYR A 171 14.18 6.63 -3.32
C TYR A 171 13.04 5.82 -3.96
N GLY A 172 13.37 4.67 -4.52
CA GLY A 172 12.36 3.81 -5.15
C GLY A 172 12.05 4.17 -6.60
N THR A 173 12.52 5.30 -7.13
CA THR A 173 12.33 5.64 -8.55
C THR A 173 12.82 4.50 -9.44
N LEU A 174 11.95 4.02 -10.33
CA LEU A 174 12.27 2.98 -11.30
C LEU A 174 12.99 3.57 -12.50
N LEU A 175 14.00 2.85 -12.97
CA LEU A 175 14.68 3.10 -14.23
C LEU A 175 14.46 1.94 -15.19
N ILE A 176 13.92 2.23 -16.36
CA ILE A 176 13.82 1.31 -17.48
C ILE A 176 14.92 1.73 -18.49
N PRO A 177 16.13 1.14 -18.45
CA PRO A 177 17.20 1.50 -19.35
C PRO A 177 16.89 1.02 -20.76
N ILE A 178 17.43 1.70 -21.79
CA ILE A 178 17.39 1.20 -23.18
C ILE A 178 18.54 0.19 -23.39
N GLN A 179 19.71 0.50 -22.85
CA GLN A 179 20.88 -0.36 -22.98
C GLN A 179 20.74 -1.63 -22.13
N GLY A 180 21.19 -2.75 -22.67
CA GLY A 180 21.15 -4.05 -22.00
C GLY A 180 19.80 -4.77 -22.03
N GLN A 181 18.80 -4.22 -22.70
CA GLN A 181 17.53 -4.89 -22.97
C GLN A 181 17.66 -5.81 -24.18
N SER A 182 16.81 -6.86 -24.24
CA SER A 182 16.67 -7.71 -25.43
C SER A 182 15.76 -7.11 -26.50
N GLN A 183 15.01 -6.08 -26.18
CA GLN A 183 14.02 -5.42 -27.02
C GLN A 183 14.56 -4.11 -27.61
N SER A 184 14.03 -3.69 -28.78
CA SER A 184 14.37 -2.39 -29.38
C SER A 184 13.80 -1.22 -28.59
N ALA A 185 14.42 -0.03 -28.73
CA ALA A 185 13.96 1.19 -28.09
C ALA A 185 12.48 1.52 -28.39
N GLU A 186 12.05 1.28 -29.62
CA GLU A 186 10.66 1.51 -30.06
C GLU A 186 9.69 0.53 -29.39
N SER A 187 10.10 -0.74 -29.22
CA SER A 187 9.31 -1.75 -28.53
C SER A 187 9.16 -1.43 -27.05
N ILE A 188 10.26 -1.04 -26.40
CA ILE A 188 10.26 -0.60 -25.00
C ILE A 188 9.36 0.63 -24.82
N ASN A 189 9.49 1.64 -25.70
CA ASN A 189 8.67 2.83 -25.65
C ASN A 189 7.17 2.51 -25.77
N ARG A 190 6.78 1.68 -26.75
CA ARG A 190 5.39 1.28 -26.95
C ARG A 190 4.83 0.57 -25.72
N LEU A 191 5.55 -0.44 -25.21
CA LEU A 191 5.16 -1.19 -24.02
C LEU A 191 5.03 -0.27 -22.79
N LEU A 192 6.01 0.63 -22.59
CA LEU A 192 5.97 1.55 -21.47
C LEU A 192 4.77 2.52 -21.57
N ASN A 193 4.50 3.06 -22.76
CA ASN A 193 3.33 3.91 -23.00
C ASN A 193 2.03 3.20 -22.63
N ASP A 194 1.87 1.93 -23.02
CA ASP A 194 0.69 1.13 -22.70
C ASP A 194 0.56 0.88 -21.21
N VAL A 195 1.66 0.52 -20.54
CA VAL A 195 1.67 0.21 -19.10
C VAL A 195 1.42 1.46 -18.26
N VAL A 196 2.10 2.59 -18.55
CA VAL A 196 1.92 3.81 -17.75
C VAL A 196 0.55 4.44 -17.98
N SER A 197 -0.01 4.38 -19.21
CA SER A 197 -1.36 4.85 -19.49
C SER A 197 -2.40 4.05 -18.72
N ARG A 198 -2.34 2.72 -18.79
CA ARG A 198 -3.28 1.82 -18.11
C ARG A 198 -3.25 1.94 -16.60
N ASN A 199 -2.05 2.15 -16.02
CA ASN A 199 -1.85 2.29 -14.58
C ASN A 199 -1.83 3.73 -14.09
N LYS A 200 -2.12 4.73 -14.98
CA LYS A 200 -2.15 6.17 -14.66
C LYS A 200 -0.86 6.67 -13.99
N LEU A 201 0.29 6.16 -14.45
CA LEU A 201 1.60 6.57 -13.95
C LEU A 201 2.18 7.68 -14.84
N LYS A 202 3.18 8.37 -14.30
CA LYS A 202 4.00 9.31 -15.07
C LYS A 202 5.35 8.68 -15.34
N ALA A 203 5.79 8.73 -16.59
CA ALA A 203 7.13 8.34 -16.97
C ALA A 203 7.86 9.53 -17.61
N PHE A 204 9.17 9.57 -17.41
CA PHE A 204 10.03 10.68 -17.80
C PHE A 204 11.14 10.16 -18.71
N PRO A 205 11.11 10.50 -20.01
CA PRO A 205 12.16 10.10 -20.95
C PRO A 205 13.46 10.84 -20.64
N LEU A 206 14.55 10.09 -20.59
CA LEU A 206 15.87 10.62 -20.31
C LEU A 206 16.56 11.11 -21.57
N GLN A 207 17.18 12.29 -21.49
CA GLN A 207 18.00 12.89 -22.53
C GLN A 207 19.50 12.79 -22.22
N THR A 208 19.83 12.42 -20.97
CA THR A 208 21.20 12.27 -20.49
C THR A 208 21.27 11.17 -19.44
N GLY A 209 22.45 10.62 -19.23
CA GLY A 209 22.74 9.70 -18.12
C GLY A 209 23.38 10.37 -16.91
N ALA A 210 23.78 11.65 -17.03
CA ALA A 210 24.42 12.40 -15.96
C ALA A 210 23.38 13.17 -15.14
N SER A 211 23.42 12.98 -13.84
CA SER A 211 22.58 13.69 -12.87
C SER A 211 23.16 15.07 -12.55
N SER A 212 22.31 16.06 -12.30
CA SER A 212 22.75 17.38 -11.83
C SER A 212 23.08 17.38 -10.33
N ALA A 213 22.50 16.43 -9.57
CA ALA A 213 22.81 16.19 -8.16
C ALA A 213 22.52 14.74 -7.79
N GLY A 214 23.21 14.24 -6.78
CA GLY A 214 23.03 12.88 -6.27
C GLY A 214 23.81 11.83 -7.08
N VAL A 215 23.12 10.77 -7.51
CA VAL A 215 23.75 9.61 -8.18
C VAL A 215 23.38 9.55 -9.66
N ASP A 216 24.37 9.25 -10.50
CA ASP A 216 24.17 9.05 -11.93
C ASP A 216 23.39 7.76 -12.22
N ILE A 217 22.68 7.74 -13.34
CA ILE A 217 21.84 6.61 -13.78
C ILE A 217 22.66 5.31 -13.98
N GLY A 218 23.91 5.44 -14.37
CA GLY A 218 24.85 4.32 -14.50
C GLY A 218 25.44 3.81 -13.17
N SER A 219 25.12 4.47 -12.05
CA SER A 219 25.65 4.12 -10.73
C SER A 219 25.17 2.76 -10.25
N ALA A 220 26.01 2.07 -9.46
CA ALA A 220 25.63 0.85 -8.72
C ALA A 220 24.48 1.08 -7.72
N LYS A 221 24.07 2.34 -7.48
CA LYS A 221 22.89 2.68 -6.66
C LYS A 221 21.56 2.46 -7.40
N PHE A 222 21.61 2.21 -8.71
CA PHE A 222 20.48 1.70 -9.49
C PHE A 222 20.57 0.17 -9.56
N VAL A 223 19.86 -0.49 -8.66
CA VAL A 223 19.88 -1.95 -8.45
C VAL A 223 18.86 -2.61 -9.36
N VAL A 224 19.23 -3.71 -10.02
CA VAL A 224 18.31 -4.51 -10.84
C VAL A 224 17.27 -5.16 -9.93
N LEU A 225 16.01 -5.05 -10.31
CA LEU A 225 14.90 -5.70 -9.62
C LEU A 225 14.62 -7.08 -10.20
N THR A 226 14.54 -8.08 -9.34
CA THR A 226 14.12 -9.43 -9.72
C THR A 226 12.59 -9.51 -9.73
N LYS A 227 12.02 -10.09 -10.80
CA LYS A 227 10.58 -10.34 -10.84
C LYS A 227 10.17 -11.31 -9.74
N PRO A 228 9.15 -10.99 -8.91
CA PRO A 228 8.73 -11.88 -7.86
C PRO A 228 8.04 -13.14 -8.40
N THR A 229 8.44 -14.30 -7.88
CA THR A 229 7.78 -15.59 -8.01
C THR A 229 7.34 -16.04 -6.63
N ILE A 230 6.04 -15.90 -6.37
CA ILE A 230 5.51 -15.93 -5.01
C ILE A 230 4.86 -17.28 -4.71
N ALA A 231 5.19 -17.85 -3.55
CA ALA A 231 4.39 -18.88 -2.89
C ALA A 231 3.80 -18.32 -1.60
N MET A 232 2.56 -18.65 -1.29
CA MET A 232 1.92 -18.37 -0.01
C MET A 232 1.49 -19.68 0.62
N ILE A 233 1.81 -19.87 1.90
CA ILE A 233 1.35 -21.05 2.63
C ILE A 233 -0.10 -20.85 3.03
N THR A 234 -0.92 -21.86 2.72
CA THR A 234 -2.38 -21.85 2.94
C THR A 234 -2.84 -23.21 3.45
N GLY A 235 -4.13 -23.39 3.64
CA GLY A 235 -4.74 -24.65 4.01
C GLY A 235 -4.92 -24.82 5.53
N ASN A 236 -4.95 -26.07 5.97
CA ASN A 236 -5.26 -26.39 7.35
C ASN A 236 -4.27 -25.75 8.35
N GLY A 237 -4.80 -25.11 9.37
CA GLY A 237 -4.01 -24.39 10.38
C GLY A 237 -3.65 -22.95 10.02
N VAL A 238 -3.84 -22.50 8.78
CA VAL A 238 -3.58 -21.12 8.33
C VAL A 238 -4.88 -20.31 8.33
N ASN A 239 -4.82 -19.06 8.79
CA ASN A 239 -5.96 -18.16 8.77
C ASN A 239 -6.38 -17.85 7.32
N ALA A 240 -7.56 -18.32 6.94
CA ALA A 240 -8.07 -18.16 5.59
C ALA A 240 -8.43 -16.71 5.24
N LEU A 241 -8.80 -15.89 6.21
CA LEU A 241 -9.12 -14.48 5.98
C LEU A 241 -7.86 -13.70 5.62
N ASP A 242 -6.80 -13.85 6.41
CA ASP A 242 -5.51 -13.16 6.17
C ASP A 242 -4.89 -13.63 4.84
N ALA A 243 -4.94 -14.94 4.55
CA ALA A 243 -4.50 -15.47 3.26
C ALA A 243 -5.32 -14.89 2.10
N GLY A 244 -6.64 -14.75 2.29
CA GLY A 244 -7.54 -14.15 1.33
C GLY A 244 -7.26 -12.68 1.06
N GLU A 245 -6.92 -11.90 2.08
CA GLU A 245 -6.54 -10.49 1.96
C GLU A 245 -5.25 -10.32 1.13
N VAL A 246 -4.23 -11.11 1.43
CA VAL A 246 -2.95 -11.09 0.68
C VAL A 246 -3.17 -11.54 -0.76
N TRP A 247 -3.91 -12.62 -0.97
CA TRP A 247 -4.26 -13.08 -2.31
C TRP A 247 -5.03 -12.02 -3.10
N HIS A 248 -6.06 -11.42 -2.49
CA HIS A 248 -6.86 -10.39 -3.16
C HIS A 248 -6.01 -9.18 -3.55
N LEU A 249 -5.10 -8.74 -2.67
CA LEU A 249 -4.18 -7.64 -2.99
C LEU A 249 -3.26 -8.01 -4.16
N LEU A 250 -2.58 -9.13 -4.09
CA LEU A 250 -1.58 -9.51 -5.08
C LEU A 250 -2.24 -9.88 -6.43
N ASP A 251 -3.16 -10.84 -6.41
CA ASP A 251 -3.75 -11.39 -7.63
C ASP A 251 -4.79 -10.44 -8.24
N GLN A 252 -5.78 -10.01 -7.43
CA GLN A 252 -6.93 -9.26 -7.95
C GLN A 252 -6.65 -7.76 -8.14
N ARG A 253 -5.80 -7.16 -7.30
CA ARG A 253 -5.52 -5.72 -7.40
C ARG A 253 -4.25 -5.42 -8.19
N MET A 254 -3.19 -6.21 -7.99
CA MET A 254 -1.88 -5.94 -8.59
C MET A 254 -1.57 -6.84 -9.79
N ASN A 255 -2.41 -7.83 -10.13
CA ASN A 255 -2.17 -8.83 -11.16
C ASN A 255 -0.81 -9.55 -10.96
N ILE A 256 -0.42 -9.77 -9.71
CA ILE A 256 0.78 -10.51 -9.32
C ILE A 256 0.32 -11.89 -8.85
N PRO A 257 0.45 -12.95 -9.66
CA PRO A 257 -0.01 -14.27 -9.29
C PRO A 257 0.82 -14.86 -8.15
N SER A 258 0.16 -15.57 -7.25
CA SER A 258 0.79 -16.34 -6.18
C SER A 258 0.38 -17.81 -6.25
N THR A 259 1.34 -18.69 -5.97
CA THR A 259 1.06 -20.13 -5.82
C THR A 259 0.66 -20.42 -4.37
N HIS A 260 -0.48 -21.04 -4.16
CA HIS A 260 -0.92 -21.43 -2.83
C HIS A 260 -0.45 -22.87 -2.56
N LEU A 261 0.31 -23.02 -1.47
CA LEU A 261 0.86 -24.31 -1.04
C LEU A 261 0.32 -24.67 0.34
N GLU A 262 -0.29 -25.82 0.46
CA GLU A 262 -0.55 -26.41 1.77
C GLU A 262 0.76 -26.82 2.45
N ILE A 263 0.80 -26.87 3.79
CA ILE A 263 2.00 -27.23 4.56
C ILE A 263 2.57 -28.58 4.12
N THR A 264 1.70 -29.57 3.90
CA THR A 264 2.11 -30.88 3.43
C THR A 264 2.71 -30.87 2.03
N SER A 265 2.18 -30.02 1.14
CA SER A 265 2.70 -29.79 -0.20
C SER A 265 4.04 -29.06 -0.17
N PHE A 266 4.18 -28.02 0.65
CA PHE A 266 5.44 -27.31 0.85
C PHE A 266 6.57 -28.26 1.28
N ASN A 267 6.30 -29.16 2.21
CA ASN A 267 7.31 -30.09 2.73
C ASN A 267 7.86 -31.03 1.63
N ARG A 268 7.07 -31.34 0.60
CA ARG A 268 7.42 -32.26 -0.51
C ARG A 268 7.90 -31.55 -1.77
N THR A 269 7.47 -30.30 -2.00
CA THR A 269 7.74 -29.54 -3.24
C THR A 269 9.14 -28.94 -3.21
N GLU A 270 9.84 -28.91 -4.32
CA GLU A 270 11.03 -28.07 -4.49
C GLU A 270 10.62 -26.60 -4.54
N ILE A 271 11.16 -25.82 -3.62
CA ILE A 271 10.76 -24.42 -3.42
C ILE A 271 11.73 -23.42 -4.07
N ASP A 272 12.80 -23.87 -4.67
CA ASP A 272 13.84 -23.00 -5.29
C ASP A 272 13.33 -22.19 -6.48
N LYS A 273 12.21 -22.61 -7.09
CA LYS A 273 11.51 -21.85 -8.13
C LYS A 273 10.84 -20.57 -7.63
N TYR A 274 10.64 -20.44 -6.32
CA TYR A 274 10.10 -19.24 -5.70
C TYR A 274 11.23 -18.39 -5.10
N ASN A 275 11.14 -17.10 -5.29
CA ASN A 275 12.05 -16.15 -4.64
C ASN A 275 11.38 -15.40 -3.48
N THR A 276 10.06 -15.58 -3.30
CA THR A 276 9.29 -14.97 -2.22
C THR A 276 8.32 -15.99 -1.64
N ILE A 277 8.33 -16.15 -0.32
CA ILE A 277 7.38 -17.00 0.41
C ILE A 277 6.66 -16.13 1.45
N ILE A 278 5.34 -16.29 1.55
CA ILE A 278 4.49 -15.53 2.47
C ILE A 278 3.85 -16.48 3.48
N LEU A 279 3.99 -16.15 4.76
CA LEU A 279 3.33 -16.78 5.89
C LEU A 279 2.44 -15.73 6.57
N VAL A 280 1.13 -15.94 6.54
CA VAL A 280 0.15 -15.13 7.28
C VAL A 280 -0.10 -15.73 8.65
N SER A 281 -1.02 -15.17 9.46
CA SER A 281 -1.39 -15.76 10.75
C SER A 281 -1.75 -17.25 10.60
N GLY A 282 -1.24 -18.09 11.50
CA GLY A 282 -1.50 -19.52 11.47
C GLY A 282 -0.60 -20.38 12.32
N ASN A 283 -0.90 -21.66 12.39
CA ASN A 283 -0.11 -22.68 13.06
C ASN A 283 0.81 -23.39 12.05
N TYR A 284 2.10 -23.19 12.17
CA TYR A 284 3.13 -23.74 11.28
C TYR A 284 3.96 -24.85 11.93
N GLY A 285 3.46 -25.50 12.98
CA GLY A 285 4.19 -26.55 13.71
C GLY A 285 4.64 -27.72 12.83
N GLU A 286 3.89 -28.05 11.79
CA GLU A 286 4.19 -29.14 10.84
C GLU A 286 5.02 -28.69 9.62
N LEU A 287 5.28 -27.38 9.47
CA LEU A 287 6.09 -26.87 8.38
C LEU A 287 7.55 -27.27 8.57
N ASN A 288 8.19 -27.76 7.51
CA ASN A 288 9.62 -28.09 7.55
C ASN A 288 10.46 -26.80 7.68
N LYS A 289 10.71 -26.41 8.93
CA LYS A 289 11.44 -25.19 9.28
C LYS A 289 12.89 -25.17 8.80
N GLU A 290 13.58 -26.31 8.77
CA GLU A 290 14.97 -26.40 8.30
C GLU A 290 15.05 -26.14 6.80
N LYS A 291 14.09 -26.67 6.03
CA LYS A 291 13.98 -26.41 4.60
C LYS A 291 13.73 -24.92 4.33
N LEU A 292 12.79 -24.30 5.06
CA LEU A 292 12.49 -22.87 4.94
C LEU A 292 13.70 -22.01 5.31
N LYS A 293 14.39 -22.36 6.41
CA LYS A 293 15.58 -21.67 6.87
C LYS A 293 16.72 -21.73 5.85
N SER A 294 16.99 -22.90 5.30
CA SER A 294 18.01 -23.08 4.26
C SER A 294 17.70 -22.27 3.02
N TRP A 295 16.40 -22.21 2.62
CA TRP A 295 15.96 -21.43 1.48
C TRP A 295 16.13 -19.91 1.73
N VAL A 296 15.84 -19.40 2.93
CA VAL A 296 16.10 -17.99 3.31
C VAL A 296 17.60 -17.72 3.28
N GLN A 297 18.42 -18.60 3.81
CA GLN A 297 19.89 -18.46 3.79
C GLN A 297 20.47 -18.47 2.38
N ALA A 298 19.82 -19.14 1.43
CA ALA A 298 20.18 -19.12 0.02
C ALA A 298 19.73 -17.84 -0.71
N GLY A 299 19.09 -16.88 -0.02
CA GLY A 299 18.68 -15.58 -0.56
C GLY A 299 17.19 -15.43 -0.85
N GLY A 300 16.37 -16.38 -0.41
CA GLY A 300 14.91 -16.27 -0.50
C GLY A 300 14.35 -15.15 0.40
N THR A 301 13.33 -14.45 -0.09
CA THR A 301 12.62 -13.41 0.66
C THR A 301 11.42 -14.01 1.38
N LEU A 302 11.45 -13.98 2.71
CA LEU A 302 10.37 -14.47 3.56
C LEU A 302 9.58 -13.30 4.14
N ILE A 303 8.28 -13.22 3.84
CA ILE A 303 7.34 -12.24 4.39
C ILE A 303 6.47 -12.94 5.41
N ILE A 304 6.45 -12.43 6.64
CA ILE A 304 5.73 -13.04 7.76
C ILE A 304 4.88 -11.98 8.43
N THR A 305 3.62 -12.31 8.68
CA THR A 305 2.68 -11.40 9.36
C THR A 305 2.06 -12.07 10.59
N GLU A 306 1.55 -11.27 11.51
CA GLU A 306 0.76 -11.69 12.66
C GLU A 306 1.45 -12.77 13.53
N ASP A 307 0.73 -13.80 13.91
CA ASP A 307 1.23 -14.88 14.78
C ASP A 307 2.38 -15.69 14.19
N ALA A 308 2.48 -15.74 12.85
CA ALA A 308 3.58 -16.42 12.17
C ALA A 308 4.94 -15.81 12.54
N VAL A 309 5.00 -14.52 12.92
CA VAL A 309 6.24 -13.86 13.40
C VAL A 309 6.73 -14.52 14.70
N THR A 310 5.81 -14.87 15.61
CA THR A 310 6.15 -15.55 16.86
C THR A 310 6.68 -16.95 16.57
N TRP A 311 6.03 -17.70 15.69
CA TRP A 311 6.49 -19.01 15.25
C TRP A 311 7.89 -18.95 14.62
N ALA A 312 8.15 -17.98 13.75
CA ALA A 312 9.45 -17.83 13.09
C ALA A 312 10.57 -17.53 14.08
N ALA A 313 10.32 -16.70 15.09
CA ALA A 313 11.27 -16.42 16.17
C ALA A 313 11.56 -17.66 17.01
N GLN A 314 10.51 -18.40 17.43
CA GLN A 314 10.66 -19.63 18.22
C GLN A 314 11.34 -20.75 17.42
N SER A 315 11.18 -20.78 16.12
CA SER A 315 11.79 -21.76 15.20
C SER A 315 13.23 -21.40 14.80
N GLY A 316 13.75 -20.27 15.25
CA GLY A 316 15.11 -19.81 14.93
C GLY A 316 15.30 -19.42 13.45
N ILE A 317 14.21 -19.06 12.77
CA ILE A 317 14.24 -18.49 11.40
C ILE A 317 14.50 -16.99 11.48
N SER A 318 13.96 -16.32 12.51
CA SER A 318 14.13 -14.91 12.78
C SER A 318 14.73 -14.69 14.18
N ASP A 319 15.52 -13.63 14.34
CA ASP A 319 16.08 -13.19 15.62
C ASP A 319 15.27 -12.05 16.27
N VAL A 320 14.05 -11.80 15.78
CA VAL A 320 13.13 -10.80 16.34
C VAL A 320 12.89 -11.05 17.82
N LYS A 321 13.03 -9.99 18.60
CA LYS A 321 12.77 -10.01 20.05
C LYS A 321 11.50 -9.22 20.36
N PHE A 322 10.59 -9.85 21.09
CA PHE A 322 9.36 -9.20 21.51
C PHE A 322 9.58 -8.38 22.78
N LYS A 323 8.98 -7.21 22.85
CA LYS A 323 8.91 -6.45 24.09
C LYS A 323 8.02 -7.21 25.08
N LYS A 324 8.51 -7.37 26.30
CA LYS A 324 7.67 -7.89 27.38
C LYS A 324 6.58 -6.87 27.70
N ALA A 325 5.33 -7.33 27.76
CA ALA A 325 4.23 -6.50 28.22
C ALA A 325 4.55 -6.02 29.65
N LYS A 326 4.42 -4.72 29.89
CA LYS A 326 4.46 -4.20 31.26
C LYS A 326 3.12 -4.55 31.92
N PRO A 327 3.14 -5.16 33.13
CA PRO A 327 1.88 -5.37 33.83
C PRO A 327 1.18 -4.02 34.03
N PRO A 328 -0.16 -3.96 33.95
CA PRO A 328 -0.90 -2.75 34.24
C PRO A 328 -0.51 -2.21 35.62
N VAL A 329 -0.43 -0.88 35.76
CA VAL A 329 -0.04 -0.21 37.01
C VAL A 329 -0.94 -0.66 38.18
N ASP A 330 -2.20 -1.01 37.89
CA ASP A 330 -3.18 -1.49 38.89
C ASP A 330 -3.20 -3.01 39.07
N SER A 331 -2.24 -3.76 38.56
CA SER A 331 -2.20 -5.23 38.70
C SER A 331 -2.09 -5.72 40.15
N LEU A 332 -1.70 -4.84 41.08
CA LEU A 332 -1.61 -5.13 42.53
C LEU A 332 -2.92 -4.86 43.29
N GLN A 333 -3.92 -4.18 42.68
CA GLN A 333 -5.21 -3.99 43.32
C GLN A 333 -6.05 -5.28 43.23
N LYS A 334 -6.72 -5.64 44.35
CA LYS A 334 -7.68 -6.74 44.34
C LYS A 334 -8.84 -6.42 43.42
N LYS A 335 -8.86 -7.07 42.26
CA LYS A 335 -9.92 -6.91 41.25
C LYS A 335 -11.13 -7.75 41.68
N ARG A 336 -12.34 -7.14 41.62
CA ARG A 336 -13.58 -7.89 41.86
C ARG A 336 -13.89 -8.75 40.63
N TYR A 337 -14.48 -9.89 40.83
CA TYR A 337 -14.84 -10.81 39.74
C TYR A 337 -15.77 -10.14 38.70
N ILE A 338 -16.69 -9.28 39.17
CA ILE A 338 -17.62 -8.54 38.29
C ILE A 338 -16.92 -7.57 37.34
N ASP A 339 -15.72 -7.08 37.70
CA ASP A 339 -14.96 -6.12 36.90
C ASP A 339 -14.02 -6.79 35.88
N ARG A 340 -13.96 -8.15 35.89
CA ARG A 340 -13.02 -8.93 35.10
C ARG A 340 -13.15 -8.67 33.60
N GLU A 341 -14.36 -8.65 33.08
CA GLU A 341 -14.65 -8.45 31.65
C GLU A 341 -14.16 -7.08 31.18
N GLN A 342 -14.41 -6.03 31.97
CA GLN A 342 -13.94 -4.66 31.66
C GLN A 342 -12.42 -4.56 31.69
N ILE A 343 -11.78 -5.23 32.65
CA ILE A 343 -10.32 -5.23 32.77
C ILE A 343 -9.67 -5.97 31.62
N ASP A 344 -10.18 -7.13 31.26
CA ASP A 344 -9.70 -7.92 30.13
C ASP A 344 -9.95 -7.19 28.81
N GLY A 345 -11.12 -6.55 28.64
CA GLY A 345 -11.46 -5.75 27.48
C GLY A 345 -10.54 -4.54 27.29
N ALA A 346 -10.20 -3.84 28.38
CA ALA A 346 -9.29 -2.69 28.33
C ALA A 346 -7.84 -3.04 27.91
N GLN A 347 -7.48 -4.32 27.90
CA GLN A 347 -6.14 -4.80 27.51
C GLN A 347 -6.10 -5.38 26.09
N ARG A 348 -7.23 -5.46 25.41
CA ARG A 348 -7.33 -6.01 24.05
C ARG A 348 -7.36 -4.90 23.01
N VAL A 349 -6.75 -5.17 21.87
CA VAL A 349 -6.94 -4.41 20.63
C VAL A 349 -7.87 -5.23 19.75
N THR A 350 -9.06 -4.69 19.46
CA THR A 350 -10.11 -5.37 18.67
C THR A 350 -10.23 -4.80 17.26
N GLY A 351 -9.14 -4.29 16.72
CA GLY A 351 -9.07 -3.63 15.43
C GLY A 351 -8.97 -2.12 15.59
N ALA A 352 -7.78 -1.57 15.33
CA ALA A 352 -7.53 -0.13 15.42
C ALA A 352 -6.50 0.31 14.37
N ILE A 353 -6.58 1.58 13.98
CA ILE A 353 -5.59 2.21 13.10
C ILE A 353 -4.63 3.01 13.97
N PHE A 354 -3.35 2.67 13.90
CA PHE A 354 -2.28 3.34 14.61
C PHE A 354 -1.49 4.24 13.68
N GLY A 355 -1.04 5.39 14.18
CA GLY A 355 0.01 6.17 13.55
C GLY A 355 1.36 5.54 13.89
N ALA A 356 2.15 5.21 12.87
CA ALA A 356 3.50 4.68 13.03
C ALA A 356 4.51 5.60 12.33
N GLU A 357 5.69 5.76 12.94
CA GLU A 357 6.80 6.48 12.32
C GLU A 357 7.65 5.51 11.50
N ALA A 358 7.87 5.87 10.25
CA ALA A 358 8.62 5.10 9.27
C ALA A 358 9.90 5.84 8.84
N ASP A 359 10.99 5.10 8.69
CA ASP A 359 12.21 5.59 8.06
C ASP A 359 12.04 5.57 6.54
N LEU A 360 11.87 6.75 5.94
CA LEU A 360 11.65 6.88 4.49
C LEU A 360 12.86 6.49 3.62
N THR A 361 14.01 6.27 4.21
CA THR A 361 15.20 5.76 3.50
C THR A 361 15.26 4.25 3.42
N HIS A 362 14.38 3.55 4.16
CA HIS A 362 14.30 2.09 4.14
C HIS A 362 13.48 1.60 2.93
N PRO A 363 13.91 0.54 2.22
CA PRO A 363 13.21 0.05 1.02
C PRO A 363 11.72 -0.26 1.20
N LEU A 364 11.30 -0.72 2.38
CA LEU A 364 9.88 -1.00 2.68
C LEU A 364 9.00 0.26 2.70
N THR A 365 9.60 1.44 2.79
CA THR A 365 8.88 2.71 2.87
C THR A 365 9.08 3.60 1.65
N TYR A 366 9.75 3.10 0.61
CA TYR A 366 9.87 3.83 -0.64
C TYR A 366 8.49 4.15 -1.20
N GLY A 367 8.32 5.38 -1.67
CA GLY A 367 7.05 5.90 -2.18
C GLY A 367 6.19 6.65 -1.16
N TYR A 368 6.46 6.51 0.14
CA TYR A 368 5.84 7.36 1.14
C TYR A 368 6.50 8.75 1.14
N SER A 369 5.68 9.79 1.23
CA SER A 369 6.16 11.19 1.30
C SER A 369 6.13 11.78 2.72
N GLN A 370 5.64 11.01 3.68
CA GLN A 370 5.54 11.40 5.09
C GLN A 370 5.98 10.22 5.95
N SER A 371 6.71 10.48 7.03
CA SER A 371 7.17 9.45 7.96
C SER A 371 6.02 8.83 8.76
N THR A 372 4.97 9.59 9.03
CA THR A 372 3.80 9.07 9.74
C THR A 372 2.89 8.32 8.77
N ILE A 373 2.75 7.02 8.98
CA ILE A 373 1.89 6.14 8.20
C ILE A 373 0.79 5.52 9.07
N SER A 374 -0.36 5.25 8.46
CA SER A 374 -1.46 4.57 9.14
C SER A 374 -1.31 3.06 9.00
N LEU A 375 -1.28 2.34 10.13
CA LEU A 375 -1.23 0.89 10.17
C LEU A 375 -2.47 0.35 10.88
N PHE A 376 -3.21 -0.52 10.20
CA PHE A 376 -4.29 -1.28 10.83
C PHE A 376 -3.71 -2.46 11.59
N LYS A 377 -4.15 -2.63 12.82
CA LYS A 377 -3.87 -3.81 13.63
C LYS A 377 -5.18 -4.49 13.97
N ALA A 378 -5.32 -5.72 13.56
CA ALA A 378 -6.43 -6.58 13.91
C ALA A 378 -6.42 -6.95 15.41
N ASN A 379 -6.96 -8.07 15.79
CA ASN A 379 -7.01 -8.52 17.18
C ASN A 379 -5.62 -8.87 17.73
N SER A 380 -5.39 -8.58 19.00
CA SER A 380 -4.19 -8.98 19.74
C SER A 380 -4.50 -9.27 21.20
#